data_8507330f093e7891eadcd6a89109ebb8
#
_entry.id   8507330f093e7891eadcd6a89109ebb8
#
_cell.length_a   1.000
_cell.length_b   1.000
_cell.length_c   1.000
_cell.angle_alpha   90.00
_cell.angle_beta   90.00
_cell.angle_gamma   90.00
#
_symmetry.space_group_name_H-M   'P 1'
#
loop_
_entity.id
_entity.type
_entity.pdbx_description
1 polymer ?
#
loop_
_entity_poly.entity_id
_entity_poly.type
_entity_poly.pdbx_seq_one_letter_code
_entity_poly.pdbx_strand_id
1 'polypeptide(L)'
;VWGLVGGTNIESETPWESLKREISEEVGPVDIVKTIPLETFVSNDENFLYHTYLCVVKQEFLPQLNQEHDGYAWVQFGKWPKPLHQGLRNTLTNRTNQIKLETVFKMLKFL
;
A
#
# COMPACT_ATOMS: atom_id res chain seq x y z
N VAL A 1 15.02 -4.07 -2.22
CA VAL A 1 14.36 -3.02 -1.43
C VAL A 1 12.94 -3.44 -1.08
N TRP A 2 12.43 -2.88 0.00
CA TRP A 2 11.07 -3.12 0.45
C TRP A 2 10.12 -2.09 -0.16
N GLY A 3 9.00 -2.53 -0.67
CA GLY A 3 8.01 -1.68 -1.30
C GLY A 3 6.58 -2.12 -0.99
N LEU A 4 5.65 -1.46 -1.64
CA LEU A 4 4.22 -1.76 -1.51
C LEU A 4 3.75 -2.67 -2.64
N VAL A 5 2.59 -3.28 -2.43
CA VAL A 5 1.86 -3.97 -3.48
C VAL A 5 1.30 -2.92 -4.44
N GLY A 6 1.46 -3.13 -5.72
CA GLY A 6 0.92 -2.22 -6.71
C GLY A 6 1.48 -2.46 -8.09
N GLY A 7 0.99 -1.71 -9.05
CA GLY A 7 1.41 -1.82 -10.43
C GLY A 7 0.77 -0.75 -11.31
N THR A 8 0.93 -0.91 -12.61
CA THR A 8 0.46 0.03 -13.60
C THR A 8 -1.05 -0.12 -13.83
N ASN A 9 -1.75 1.00 -13.85
CA ASN A 9 -3.16 1.04 -14.22
C ASN A 9 -3.35 0.58 -15.67
N ILE A 10 -4.35 -0.26 -15.89
CA ILE A 10 -4.83 -0.57 -17.23
C ILE A 10 -5.87 0.49 -17.59
N GLU A 11 -5.86 0.95 -18.83
CA GLU A 11 -6.65 2.09 -19.30
C GLU A 11 -8.14 2.03 -18.94
N SER A 12 -8.72 0.84 -18.94
CA SER A 12 -10.15 0.64 -18.64
C SER A 12 -10.46 0.49 -17.14
N GLU A 13 -9.45 0.51 -16.27
CA GLU A 13 -9.61 0.28 -14.85
C GLU A 13 -9.62 1.59 -14.05
N THR A 14 -10.46 1.65 -13.01
CA THR A 14 -10.31 2.67 -11.98
C THR A 14 -9.06 2.35 -11.13
N PRO A 15 -8.51 3.34 -10.38
CA PRO A 15 -7.38 3.06 -9.49
C PRO A 15 -7.65 1.93 -8.50
N TRP A 16 -8.86 1.85 -7.94
CA TRP A 16 -9.21 0.78 -7.00
C TRP A 16 -9.30 -0.59 -7.70
N GLU A 17 -9.88 -0.65 -8.88
CA GLU A 17 -9.95 -1.89 -9.66
C GLU A 17 -8.55 -2.40 -10.00
N SER A 18 -7.66 -1.49 -10.39
CA SER A 18 -6.26 -1.80 -10.67
C SER A 18 -5.56 -2.35 -9.43
N LEU A 19 -5.75 -1.72 -8.29
CA LEU A 19 -5.16 -2.18 -7.03
C LEU A 19 -5.67 -3.55 -6.62
N LYS A 20 -6.96 -3.81 -6.74
CA LYS A 20 -7.53 -5.13 -6.42
C LYS A 20 -6.91 -6.22 -7.29
N ARG A 21 -6.74 -5.95 -8.58
CA ARG A 21 -6.10 -6.88 -9.50
C ARG A 21 -4.66 -7.16 -9.08
N GLU A 22 -3.89 -6.11 -8.82
CA GLU A 22 -2.49 -6.23 -8.41
C GLU A 22 -2.35 -6.97 -7.08
N ILE A 23 -3.22 -6.71 -6.12
CA ILE A 23 -3.22 -7.45 -4.84
C ILE A 23 -3.42 -8.95 -5.10
N SER A 24 -4.41 -9.29 -5.91
CA SER A 24 -4.70 -10.69 -6.25
C SER A 24 -3.51 -11.38 -6.93
N GLU A 25 -2.84 -10.67 -7.85
CA GLU A 25 -1.69 -11.21 -8.59
C GLU A 25 -0.45 -11.34 -7.71
N GLU A 26 -0.21 -10.40 -6.82
CA GLU A 26 1.05 -10.31 -6.07
C GLU A 26 1.03 -11.02 -4.72
N VAL A 27 -0.10 -11.04 -4.04
CA VAL A 27 -0.19 -11.64 -2.70
C VAL A 27 -1.28 -12.70 -2.57
N GLY A 28 -2.09 -12.90 -3.60
CA GLY A 28 -3.17 -13.88 -3.59
C GLY A 28 -4.45 -13.34 -2.96
N PRO A 29 -5.39 -14.23 -2.62
CA PRO A 29 -6.67 -13.83 -2.04
C PRO A 29 -6.48 -13.12 -0.71
N VAL A 30 -7.13 -11.96 -0.54
CA VAL A 30 -7.06 -11.16 0.68
C VAL A 30 -8.46 -10.66 1.01
N ASP A 31 -8.84 -10.78 2.27
CA ASP A 31 -10.10 -10.26 2.78
C ASP A 31 -9.91 -8.83 3.29
N ILE A 32 -10.20 -7.87 2.44
CA ILE A 32 -10.04 -6.45 2.76
C ILE A 32 -11.32 -5.94 3.41
N VAL A 33 -11.22 -5.56 4.68
CA VAL A 33 -12.33 -5.06 5.47
C VAL A 33 -12.66 -3.61 5.14
N LYS A 34 -11.62 -2.80 4.89
CA LYS A 34 -11.77 -1.37 4.63
C LYS A 34 -10.63 -0.86 3.79
N THR A 35 -10.94 0.08 2.90
CA THR A 35 -9.95 0.77 2.07
C THR A 35 -10.04 2.26 2.31
N ILE A 36 -8.91 2.87 2.60
CA ILE A 36 -8.82 4.30 2.92
C ILE A 36 -7.80 4.94 1.97
N PRO A 37 -8.21 5.93 1.15
CA PRO A 37 -7.25 6.66 0.32
C PRO A 37 -6.24 7.39 1.19
N LEU A 38 -4.96 7.23 0.90
CA LEU A 38 -3.89 7.89 1.63
C LEU A 38 -3.34 9.09 0.88
N GLU A 39 -2.97 8.87 -0.37
CA GLU A 39 -2.25 9.87 -1.14
C GLU A 39 -2.49 9.70 -2.64
N THR A 40 -2.56 10.82 -3.37
CA THR A 40 -2.42 10.83 -4.81
C THR A 40 -1.19 11.68 -5.12
N PHE A 41 -0.21 11.08 -5.76
CA PHE A 41 1.04 11.73 -6.11
C PHE A 41 1.12 11.90 -7.63
N VAL A 42 1.51 13.11 -8.06
CA VAL A 42 1.75 13.42 -9.47
C VAL A 42 3.26 13.45 -9.68
N SER A 43 3.76 12.70 -10.67
CA SER A 43 5.18 12.70 -10.97
C SER A 43 5.64 14.07 -11.49
N ASN A 44 6.96 14.35 -11.40
CA ASN A 44 7.53 15.63 -11.79
C ASN A 44 7.26 16.03 -13.26
N ASP A 45 7.12 15.03 -14.13
CA ASP A 45 6.81 15.26 -15.55
C ASP A 45 5.30 15.25 -15.83
N GLU A 46 4.47 15.14 -14.78
CA GLU A 46 3.01 15.09 -14.85
C GLU A 46 2.44 13.95 -15.68
N ASN A 47 3.27 12.97 -16.07
CA ASN A 47 2.84 11.85 -16.90
C ASN A 47 2.23 10.69 -16.09
N PHE A 48 2.51 10.62 -14.79
CA PHE A 48 2.05 9.54 -13.94
C PHE A 48 1.33 10.05 -12.71
N LEU A 49 0.22 9.37 -12.39
CA LEU A 49 -0.49 9.52 -11.13
C LEU A 49 -0.30 8.24 -10.33
N TYR A 50 0.09 8.38 -9.06
CA TYR A 50 0.23 7.27 -8.13
C TYR A 50 -0.82 7.41 -7.03
N HIS A 51 -1.72 6.44 -6.96
CA HIS A 51 -2.76 6.39 -5.92
C HIS A 51 -2.34 5.38 -4.86
N THR A 52 -2.20 5.82 -3.63
CA THR A 52 -1.83 4.97 -2.51
C THR A 52 -3.02 4.83 -1.55
N TYR A 53 -3.31 3.60 -1.16
CA TYR A 53 -4.41 3.27 -0.27
C TYR A 53 -3.92 2.52 0.95
N LEU A 54 -4.62 2.70 2.06
CA LEU A 54 -4.52 1.81 3.21
C LEU A 54 -5.60 0.75 3.07
N CYS A 55 -5.19 -0.51 3.03
CA CYS A 55 -6.10 -1.64 2.99
C CYS A 55 -6.09 -2.33 4.35
N VAL A 56 -7.20 -2.23 5.07
CA VAL A 56 -7.31 -2.85 6.38
C VAL A 56 -7.76 -4.29 6.20
N VAL A 57 -7.00 -5.22 6.75
CA VAL A 57 -7.34 -6.64 6.74
C VAL A 57 -7.71 -7.08 8.15
N LYS A 58 -8.56 -8.10 8.26
CA LYS A 58 -9.08 -8.55 9.54
C LYS A 58 -7.98 -9.15 10.44
N GLN A 59 -7.01 -9.83 9.84
CA GLN A 59 -5.90 -10.46 10.54
C GLN A 59 -4.73 -10.64 9.58
N GLU A 60 -3.56 -10.90 10.14
CA GLU A 60 -2.40 -11.28 9.33
C GLU A 60 -2.73 -12.54 8.54
N PHE A 61 -2.21 -12.63 7.34
CA PHE A 61 -2.40 -13.77 6.45
C PHE A 61 -1.06 -14.17 5.83
N LEU A 62 -1.01 -15.38 5.26
CA LEU A 62 0.17 -15.85 4.54
C LEU A 62 0.05 -15.44 3.07
N PRO A 63 0.81 -14.44 2.61
CA PRO A 63 0.76 -14.02 1.22
C PRO A 63 1.21 -15.12 0.26
N GLN A 64 0.52 -15.22 -0.88
CA GLN A 64 0.91 -16.09 -1.97
C GLN A 64 1.65 -15.23 -3.00
N LEU A 65 2.97 -15.08 -2.80
CA LEU A 65 3.79 -14.20 -3.63
C LEU A 65 3.94 -14.75 -5.04
N ASN A 66 3.93 -13.84 -6.03
CA ASN A 66 4.25 -14.18 -7.39
C ASN A 66 5.76 -14.09 -7.63
N GLN A 67 6.20 -14.28 -8.88
CA GLN A 67 7.63 -14.31 -9.23
C GLN A 67 8.33 -12.96 -9.08
N GLU A 68 7.57 -11.87 -8.97
CA GLU A 68 8.14 -10.52 -8.85
C GLU A 68 8.59 -10.19 -7.42
N HIS A 69 8.20 -11.01 -6.44
CA HIS A 69 8.47 -10.75 -5.02
C HIS A 69 9.23 -11.90 -4.38
N ASP A 70 10.25 -11.56 -3.60
CA ASP A 70 11.10 -12.54 -2.91
C ASP A 70 10.68 -12.79 -1.47
N GLY A 71 9.89 -11.89 -0.88
CA GLY A 71 9.47 -12.04 0.50
C GLY A 71 8.47 -10.96 0.93
N TYR A 72 8.00 -11.09 2.15
CA TYR A 72 7.07 -10.14 2.76
C TYR A 72 7.39 -9.98 4.24
N ALA A 73 6.87 -8.91 4.85
CA ALA A 73 7.00 -8.69 6.30
C ALA A 73 5.75 -8.03 6.86
N TRP A 74 5.30 -8.53 8.00
CA TRP A 74 4.36 -7.86 8.88
C TRP A 74 5.17 -7.14 9.94
N VAL A 75 4.99 -5.82 10.07
CA VAL A 75 5.81 -5.01 10.96
C VAL A 75 4.94 -4.15 11.86
N GLN A 76 5.48 -3.74 12.99
CA GLN A 76 4.82 -2.76 13.85
C GLN A 76 4.91 -1.38 13.21
N PHE A 77 3.89 -0.56 13.43
CA PHE A 77 3.86 0.80 12.92
C PHE A 77 5.13 1.57 13.33
N GLY A 78 5.75 2.18 12.34
CA GLY A 78 6.99 2.93 12.52
C GLY A 78 8.27 2.10 12.47
N LYS A 79 8.18 0.78 12.54
CA LYS A 79 9.34 -0.12 12.46
C LYS A 79 9.49 -0.68 11.06
N TRP A 80 9.71 0.21 10.12
CA TRP A 80 9.79 -0.14 8.70
C TRP A 80 11.05 -0.92 8.39
N PRO A 81 10.97 -1.94 7.50
CA PRO A 81 12.17 -2.66 7.07
C PRO A 81 13.06 -1.76 6.21
N LYS A 82 14.31 -2.10 6.10
CA LYS A 82 15.31 -1.33 5.34
C LYS A 82 16.03 -2.24 4.33
N PRO A 83 16.39 -1.72 3.16
CA PRO A 83 16.09 -0.38 2.65
C PRO A 83 14.68 -0.28 2.06
N LEU A 84 14.07 0.88 2.18
CA LEU A 84 12.78 1.17 1.58
C LEU A 84 12.93 1.68 0.15
N HIS A 85 11.99 1.31 -0.71
CA HIS A 85 11.85 1.94 -2.02
C HIS A 85 11.70 3.45 -1.84
N GLN A 86 12.36 4.25 -2.68
CA GLN A 86 12.41 5.70 -2.50
C GLN A 86 11.03 6.35 -2.47
N GLY A 87 10.12 5.93 -3.35
CA GLY A 87 8.76 6.45 -3.37
C GLY A 87 8.00 6.16 -2.08
N LEU A 88 8.15 4.94 -1.55
CA LEU A 88 7.53 4.55 -0.28
C LEU A 88 8.13 5.35 0.88
N ARG A 89 9.44 5.55 0.88
CA ARG A 89 10.11 6.36 1.89
C ARG A 89 9.54 7.78 1.90
N ASN A 90 9.39 8.37 0.72
CA ASN A 90 8.82 9.72 0.59
C ASN A 90 7.38 9.77 1.13
N THR A 91 6.56 8.78 0.81
CA THR A 91 5.18 8.68 1.31
C THR A 91 5.15 8.59 2.83
N LEU A 92 5.98 7.75 3.43
CA LEU A 92 6.01 7.53 4.88
C LEU A 92 6.62 8.68 5.66
N THR A 93 7.47 9.50 5.05
CA THR A 93 8.08 10.67 5.70
C THR A 93 7.30 11.96 5.47
N ASN A 94 6.31 11.97 4.59
CA ASN A 94 5.44 13.11 4.38
C ASN A 94 4.58 13.37 5.60
N ARG A 95 4.59 14.60 6.11
CA ARG A 95 3.91 14.95 7.36
C ARG A 95 2.40 14.73 7.31
N THR A 96 1.76 15.10 6.21
CA THR A 96 0.32 14.89 6.05
C THR A 96 -0.05 13.41 6.09
N ASN A 97 0.75 12.58 5.42
CA ASN A 97 0.55 11.13 5.41
C ASN A 97 0.79 10.52 6.79
N GLN A 98 1.81 10.99 7.51
CA GLN A 98 2.09 10.54 8.88
C GLN A 98 0.90 10.80 9.80
N ILE A 99 0.30 11.97 9.72
CA ILE A 99 -0.87 12.33 10.54
C ILE A 99 -2.06 11.41 10.21
N LYS A 100 -2.32 11.17 8.92
CA LYS A 100 -3.38 10.26 8.49
C LYS A 100 -3.15 8.85 9.00
N LEU A 101 -1.92 8.34 8.86
CA LEU A 101 -1.55 6.99 9.31
C LEU A 101 -1.74 6.85 10.81
N GLU A 102 -1.22 7.79 11.60
CA GLU A 102 -1.35 7.79 13.05
C GLU A 102 -2.81 7.80 13.47
N THR A 103 -3.63 8.63 12.82
CA THR A 103 -5.07 8.73 13.11
C THR A 103 -5.78 7.41 12.84
N VAL A 104 -5.53 6.80 11.69
CA VAL A 104 -6.14 5.51 11.33
C VAL A 104 -5.73 4.42 12.32
N PHE A 105 -4.45 4.34 12.67
CA PHE A 105 -3.97 3.35 13.63
C PHE A 105 -4.60 3.51 15.01
N LYS A 106 -4.79 4.75 15.47
CA LYS A 106 -5.50 5.01 16.72
C LYS A 106 -6.95 4.56 16.66
N MET A 107 -7.61 4.80 15.53
CA MET A 107 -9.01 4.38 15.34
C MET A 107 -9.14 2.87 15.32
N LEU A 108 -8.20 2.16 14.70
CA LEU A 108 -8.22 0.70 14.60
C LEU A 108 -8.11 0.00 15.95
N LYS A 109 -7.51 0.65 16.96
CA LYS A 109 -7.42 0.09 18.32
C LYS A 109 -8.77 -0.04 19.01
N PHE A 110 -9.81 0.64 18.52
CA PHE A 110 -11.15 0.62 19.09
C PHE A 110 -12.12 -0.28 18.32
N LEU A 111 -11.62 -1.00 17.35
CA LEU A 111 -12.44 -1.93 16.55
C LEU A 111 -12.33 -3.41 17.11
#